data_dab23c79e1fe5e3ba7934dfab8549cc2
#
_entry.id   dab23c79e1fe5e3ba7934dfab8549cc2
#
_cell.length_a   1.000
_cell.length_b   1.000
_cell.length_c   1.000
_cell.angle_alpha   90.00
_cell.angle_beta   90.00
_cell.angle_gamma   90.00
#
_symmetry.space_group_name_H-M   'P 1'
#
loop_
_entity.id
_entity.type
_entity.pdbx_description
1 polymer ?
#
loop_
_entity_poly.entity_id
_entity_poly.type
_entity_poly.pdbx_seq_one_letter_code
_entity_poly.pdbx_strand_id
1 'polypeptide(L)'
;MSIIPFDDRDGYIWLNGEMMPWRECKTHVISHGLHYASLVFEGERAYNGKIFKSKDHTNRLFNSAKILDFEIPWSLEKIEDTKLELLETMKLSNSYVRAFAWRGSEMIAVSAQHTKIHTAIAVWEWPSYFDPETKMKGIKLDISNWRRPPANCAPVHAKAAGLYMICTLAKHEAEKKGFDDTLMLSHDGLIAEATGANIFFRMSDGNIHTPLPKTFLNGITRTTIIDLLKAKDLEVIERDIELDELKNVTECFLTGTAAEVTPVGRIAEFEFKPGNLCKEILGSYSELVRA
;
A
#
# COMPACT_ATOMS: atom_id res chain seq x y z
N MET A 1 9.37 -8.73 -21.83
CA MET A 1 7.92 -8.77 -22.12
C MET A 1 7.41 -7.35 -22.16
N SER A 2 6.66 -6.96 -23.20
CA SER A 2 5.99 -5.66 -23.21
C SER A 2 4.92 -5.66 -22.10
N ILE A 3 4.94 -4.65 -21.24
CA ILE A 3 3.92 -4.50 -20.20
C ILE A 3 2.61 -4.18 -20.94
N ILE A 4 1.58 -5.02 -20.76
CA ILE A 4 0.24 -4.74 -21.28
C ILE A 4 -0.28 -3.49 -20.55
N PRO A 5 -0.63 -2.40 -21.24
CA PRO A 5 -1.18 -1.20 -20.62
C PRO A 5 -2.39 -1.52 -19.76
N PHE A 6 -2.59 -0.77 -18.67
CA PHE A 6 -3.71 -1.02 -17.77
C PHE A 6 -5.07 -0.68 -18.38
N ASP A 7 -5.13 0.18 -19.36
CA ASP A 7 -6.35 0.54 -20.11
C ASP A 7 -6.67 -0.41 -21.26
N ASP A 8 -5.74 -1.30 -21.65
CA ASP A 8 -5.89 -2.25 -22.74
C ASP A 8 -5.82 -3.71 -22.26
N ARG A 9 -6.75 -4.09 -21.39
CA ARG A 9 -6.88 -5.46 -20.85
C ARG A 9 -8.25 -6.04 -21.20
N ASP A 10 -8.32 -7.36 -21.24
CA ASP A 10 -9.59 -8.08 -21.35
C ASP A 10 -10.24 -8.26 -19.99
N GLY A 11 -11.56 -8.45 -19.99
CA GLY A 11 -12.36 -8.72 -18.82
C GLY A 11 -13.22 -7.56 -18.38
N TYR A 12 -13.46 -7.44 -17.07
CA TYR A 12 -14.44 -6.53 -16.51
C TYR A 12 -13.87 -5.72 -15.34
N ILE A 13 -14.42 -4.52 -15.18
CA ILE A 13 -14.34 -3.68 -13.99
C ILE A 13 -15.75 -3.48 -13.49
N TRP A 14 -15.98 -3.64 -12.19
CA TRP A 14 -17.23 -3.21 -11.61
C TRP A 14 -17.19 -1.69 -11.42
N LEU A 15 -18.17 -0.99 -12.00
CA LEU A 15 -18.27 0.47 -11.96
C LEU A 15 -19.69 0.88 -11.61
N ASN A 16 -19.90 1.55 -10.47
CA ASN A 16 -21.18 2.12 -10.04
C ASN A 16 -22.38 1.14 -10.07
N GLY A 17 -22.16 -0.12 -9.77
CA GLY A 17 -23.22 -1.15 -9.72
C GLY A 17 -23.23 -2.10 -10.89
N GLU A 18 -22.45 -1.87 -11.94
CA GLU A 18 -22.46 -2.64 -13.18
C GLU A 18 -21.09 -3.27 -13.51
N MET A 19 -21.09 -4.48 -14.08
CA MET A 19 -19.92 -5.11 -14.68
C MET A 19 -19.68 -4.56 -16.08
N MET A 20 -18.74 -3.63 -16.20
CA MET A 20 -18.38 -2.97 -17.45
C MET A 20 -17.21 -3.67 -18.13
N PRO A 21 -17.21 -3.82 -19.48
CA PRO A 21 -16.02 -4.24 -20.18
C PRO A 21 -14.83 -3.36 -19.84
N TRP A 22 -13.67 -3.95 -19.58
CA TRP A 22 -12.48 -3.24 -19.07
C TRP A 22 -12.14 -1.98 -19.87
N ARG A 23 -12.09 -2.08 -21.21
CA ARG A 23 -11.72 -0.97 -22.10
C ARG A 23 -12.77 0.15 -22.19
N GLU A 24 -13.99 -0.11 -21.72
CA GLU A 24 -15.09 0.86 -21.72
C GLU A 24 -15.17 1.67 -20.41
N CYS A 25 -14.45 1.23 -19.35
CA CYS A 25 -14.40 1.94 -18.08
C CYS A 25 -13.63 3.25 -18.21
N LYS A 26 -14.36 4.34 -18.44
CA LYS A 26 -13.82 5.68 -18.64
C LYS A 26 -14.46 6.66 -17.65
N THR A 27 -13.71 7.69 -17.30
CA THR A 27 -14.22 8.81 -16.49
C THR A 27 -14.12 10.11 -17.28
N HIS A 28 -14.97 11.08 -16.97
CA HIS A 28 -14.90 12.40 -17.60
C HIS A 28 -13.61 13.11 -17.20
N VAL A 29 -12.94 13.79 -18.13
CA VAL A 29 -11.66 14.46 -17.89
C VAL A 29 -11.76 15.61 -16.86
N ILE A 30 -12.96 16.21 -16.69
CA ILE A 30 -13.25 17.21 -15.66
C ILE A 30 -13.86 16.53 -14.42
N SER A 31 -13.28 15.45 -13.98
CA SER A 31 -13.64 14.81 -12.72
C SER A 31 -12.90 15.46 -11.55
N HIS A 32 -13.61 15.80 -10.48
CA HIS A 32 -13.02 16.42 -9.30
C HIS A 32 -11.90 15.55 -8.70
N GLY A 33 -12.07 14.23 -8.72
CA GLY A 33 -11.04 13.28 -8.27
C GLY A 33 -9.70 13.41 -9.01
N LEU A 34 -9.72 13.77 -10.31
CA LEU A 34 -8.51 13.99 -11.12
C LEU A 34 -7.84 15.34 -10.84
N HIS A 35 -8.61 16.38 -10.53
CA HIS A 35 -8.09 17.74 -10.39
C HIS A 35 -7.72 18.10 -8.95
N TYR A 36 -8.47 17.57 -7.96
CA TYR A 36 -8.31 17.87 -6.54
C TYR A 36 -7.95 16.64 -5.69
N ALA A 37 -7.62 15.51 -6.35
CA ALA A 37 -7.24 14.26 -5.72
C ALA A 37 -8.28 13.72 -4.69
N SER A 38 -9.56 14.03 -4.87
CA SER A 38 -10.66 13.56 -4.03
C SER A 38 -11.00 12.10 -4.37
N LEU A 39 -10.02 11.23 -4.14
CA LEU A 39 -10.07 9.81 -4.40
C LEU A 39 -9.43 9.04 -3.25
N VAL A 40 -10.10 7.99 -2.79
CA VAL A 40 -9.56 6.98 -1.87
C VAL A 40 -9.50 5.64 -2.56
N PHE A 41 -8.54 4.81 -2.17
CA PHE A 41 -8.38 3.50 -2.79
C PHE A 41 -7.83 2.45 -1.83
N GLU A 42 -8.05 1.19 -2.18
CA GLU A 42 -7.41 0.06 -1.53
C GLU A 42 -6.53 -0.71 -2.49
N GLY A 43 -5.64 -1.47 -1.91
CA GLY A 43 -4.84 -2.46 -2.59
C GLY A 43 -4.87 -3.73 -1.77
N GLU A 44 -5.44 -4.79 -2.34
CA GLU A 44 -5.62 -6.08 -1.68
C GLU A 44 -4.99 -7.19 -2.54
N ARG A 45 -4.66 -8.29 -1.92
CA ARG A 45 -4.16 -9.47 -2.63
C ARG A 45 -5.09 -10.65 -2.41
N ALA A 46 -5.43 -11.34 -3.48
CA ALA A 46 -6.01 -12.66 -3.42
C ALA A 46 -4.91 -13.72 -3.59
N TYR A 47 -5.00 -14.75 -2.77
CA TYR A 47 -4.16 -15.94 -2.80
C TYR A 47 -5.07 -17.17 -2.85
N ASN A 48 -4.88 -18.04 -3.83
CA ASN A 48 -5.71 -19.22 -4.03
C ASN A 48 -7.23 -18.91 -4.05
N GLY A 49 -7.62 -17.77 -4.63
CA GLY A 49 -9.01 -17.33 -4.73
C GLY A 49 -9.58 -16.65 -3.47
N LYS A 50 -8.80 -16.53 -2.40
CA LYS A 50 -9.22 -15.85 -1.16
C LYS A 50 -8.53 -14.50 -1.02
N ILE A 51 -9.29 -13.42 -0.79
CA ILE A 51 -8.73 -12.09 -0.54
C ILE A 51 -8.28 -12.02 0.93
N PHE A 52 -6.98 -11.79 1.13
CA PHE A 52 -6.41 -11.70 2.46
C PHE A 52 -6.87 -10.44 3.19
N LYS A 53 -7.47 -10.60 4.38
CA LYS A 53 -7.99 -9.51 5.22
C LYS A 53 -8.94 -8.54 4.49
N SER A 54 -9.78 -9.05 3.58
CA SER A 54 -10.68 -8.26 2.75
C SER A 54 -11.51 -7.26 3.56
N LYS A 55 -12.15 -7.72 4.67
CA LYS A 55 -12.96 -6.85 5.54
C LYS A 55 -12.16 -5.68 6.15
N ASP A 56 -10.90 -5.91 6.55
CA ASP A 56 -10.05 -4.85 7.09
C ASP A 56 -9.77 -3.78 6.04
N HIS A 57 -9.52 -4.21 4.81
CA HIS A 57 -9.32 -3.32 3.67
C HIS A 57 -10.59 -2.53 3.33
N THR A 58 -11.75 -3.19 3.27
CA THR A 58 -13.03 -2.52 3.01
C THR A 58 -13.35 -1.50 4.10
N ASN A 59 -13.20 -1.87 5.38
CA ASN A 59 -13.38 -0.94 6.49
C ASN A 59 -12.48 0.29 6.35
N ARG A 60 -11.22 0.10 5.95
CA ARG A 60 -10.28 1.20 5.75
C ARG A 60 -10.64 2.07 4.54
N LEU A 61 -11.17 1.50 3.46
CA LEU A 61 -11.68 2.24 2.31
C LEU A 61 -12.81 3.20 2.74
N PHE A 62 -13.79 2.71 3.50
CA PHE A 62 -14.89 3.51 4.01
C PHE A 62 -14.41 4.58 5.00
N ASN A 63 -13.50 4.22 5.91
CA ASN A 63 -12.91 5.20 6.81
C ASN A 63 -12.11 6.28 6.07
N SER A 64 -11.37 5.91 5.02
CA SER A 64 -10.65 6.87 4.18
C SER A 64 -11.59 7.83 3.44
N ALA A 65 -12.72 7.33 2.95
CA ALA A 65 -13.76 8.15 2.33
C ALA A 65 -14.36 9.16 3.33
N LYS A 66 -14.68 8.69 4.54
CA LYS A 66 -15.18 9.53 5.64
C LYS A 66 -14.18 10.64 6.02
N ILE A 67 -12.87 10.32 6.07
CA ILE A 67 -11.82 11.33 6.34
C ILE A 67 -11.77 12.38 5.22
N LEU A 68 -12.06 12.00 3.95
CA LEU A 68 -12.15 12.91 2.81
C LEU A 68 -13.55 13.54 2.64
N ASP A 69 -14.38 13.48 3.67
CA ASP A 69 -15.71 14.10 3.73
C ASP A 69 -16.67 13.63 2.62
N PHE A 70 -16.68 12.31 2.33
CA PHE A 70 -17.70 11.72 1.48
C PHE A 70 -18.06 10.29 1.90
N GLU A 71 -19.24 9.85 1.49
CA GLU A 71 -19.75 8.51 1.74
C GLU A 71 -19.77 7.68 0.46
N ILE A 72 -19.34 6.44 0.55
CA ILE A 72 -19.45 5.46 -0.54
C ILE A 72 -20.92 5.01 -0.63
N PRO A 73 -21.58 5.12 -1.81
CA PRO A 73 -23.01 4.88 -1.95
C PRO A 73 -23.40 3.37 -2.00
N TRP A 74 -22.59 2.52 -1.39
CA TRP A 74 -22.76 1.07 -1.36
C TRP A 74 -22.51 0.54 0.05
N SER A 75 -23.14 -0.58 0.41
CA SER A 75 -22.86 -1.22 1.69
C SER A 75 -21.51 -1.94 1.68
N LEU A 76 -20.94 -2.18 2.85
CA LEU A 76 -19.72 -2.97 3.03
C LEU A 76 -19.86 -4.36 2.40
N GLU A 77 -21.02 -5.01 2.64
CA GLU A 77 -21.32 -6.33 2.12
C GLU A 77 -21.35 -6.33 0.60
N LYS A 78 -21.97 -5.30 -0.04
CA LYS A 78 -22.00 -5.20 -1.50
C LYS A 78 -20.58 -5.09 -2.08
N ILE A 79 -19.68 -4.33 -1.44
CA ILE A 79 -18.28 -4.22 -1.89
C ILE A 79 -17.56 -5.57 -1.73
N GLU A 80 -17.75 -6.28 -0.60
CA GLU A 80 -17.15 -7.60 -0.37
C GLU A 80 -17.64 -8.64 -1.39
N ASP A 81 -18.95 -8.75 -1.59
CA ASP A 81 -19.55 -9.69 -2.55
C ASP A 81 -19.08 -9.40 -3.98
N THR A 82 -19.00 -8.11 -4.35
CA THR A 82 -18.54 -7.70 -5.68
C THR A 82 -17.08 -8.05 -5.96
N LYS A 83 -16.20 -7.96 -4.95
CA LYS A 83 -14.80 -8.41 -5.10
C LYS A 83 -14.73 -9.89 -5.43
N LEU A 84 -15.50 -10.72 -4.73
CA LEU A 84 -15.55 -12.16 -4.96
C LEU A 84 -16.16 -12.50 -6.33
N GLU A 85 -17.27 -11.84 -6.70
CA GLU A 85 -17.90 -11.97 -8.01
C GLU A 85 -16.92 -11.65 -9.17
N LEU A 86 -16.12 -10.58 -9.01
CA LEU A 86 -15.08 -10.23 -9.98
C LEU A 86 -13.99 -11.29 -10.10
N LEU A 87 -13.50 -11.83 -8.96
CA LEU A 87 -12.49 -12.90 -8.99
C LEU A 87 -12.98 -14.14 -9.73
N GLU A 88 -14.24 -14.55 -9.47
CA GLU A 88 -14.86 -15.68 -10.16
C GLU A 88 -15.05 -15.40 -11.65
N THR A 89 -15.63 -14.24 -12.00
CA THR A 89 -15.88 -13.83 -13.39
C THR A 89 -14.59 -13.79 -14.20
N MET A 90 -13.53 -13.24 -13.62
CA MET A 90 -12.21 -13.12 -14.23
C MET A 90 -11.37 -14.39 -14.11
N LYS A 91 -11.84 -15.42 -13.38
CA LYS A 91 -11.15 -16.69 -13.13
C LYS A 91 -9.74 -16.49 -12.55
N LEU A 92 -9.60 -15.56 -11.62
CA LEU A 92 -8.33 -15.20 -11.01
C LEU A 92 -8.18 -15.80 -9.61
N SER A 93 -7.13 -16.58 -9.41
CA SER A 93 -6.79 -17.18 -8.11
C SER A 93 -5.72 -16.39 -7.35
N ASN A 94 -4.73 -15.84 -8.07
CA ASN A 94 -3.68 -14.98 -7.50
C ASN A 94 -3.74 -13.62 -8.18
N SER A 95 -4.20 -12.62 -7.47
CA SER A 95 -4.54 -11.34 -8.09
C SER A 95 -4.35 -10.16 -7.15
N TYR A 96 -4.28 -9.00 -7.75
CA TYR A 96 -4.42 -7.73 -7.07
C TYR A 96 -5.85 -7.24 -7.21
N VAL A 97 -6.43 -6.76 -6.11
CA VAL A 97 -7.77 -6.18 -6.06
C VAL A 97 -7.63 -4.70 -5.73
N ARG A 98 -8.20 -3.85 -6.56
CA ARG A 98 -8.20 -2.39 -6.43
C ARG A 98 -9.64 -1.89 -6.31
N ALA A 99 -10.11 -1.67 -5.10
CA ALA A 99 -11.34 -0.95 -4.83
C ALA A 99 -11.03 0.54 -4.62
N PHE A 100 -11.81 1.45 -5.20
CA PHE A 100 -11.61 2.87 -5.04
C PHE A 100 -12.90 3.65 -5.24
N ALA A 101 -12.95 4.84 -4.64
CA ALA A 101 -14.09 5.75 -4.74
C ALA A 101 -13.59 7.19 -4.91
N TRP A 102 -14.31 7.99 -5.72
CA TRP A 102 -13.91 9.36 -6.04
C TRP A 102 -15.10 10.28 -6.31
N ARG A 103 -14.89 11.57 -6.15
CA ARG A 103 -15.86 12.61 -6.53
C ARG A 103 -15.90 12.79 -8.04
N GLY A 104 -17.10 12.85 -8.61
CA GLY A 104 -17.38 12.94 -10.05
C GLY A 104 -17.13 14.32 -10.66
N SER A 105 -17.85 14.60 -11.74
CA SER A 105 -17.66 15.77 -12.62
C SER A 105 -18.81 16.79 -12.57
N GLU A 106 -19.74 16.66 -11.62
CA GLU A 106 -20.89 17.55 -11.50
C GLU A 106 -20.51 18.95 -10.99
N MET A 107 -19.38 19.06 -10.32
CA MET A 107 -18.79 20.32 -9.87
C MET A 107 -17.27 20.31 -10.05
N ILE A 108 -16.70 21.46 -10.38
CA ILE A 108 -15.25 21.67 -10.47
C ILE A 108 -14.86 22.96 -9.73
N ALA A 109 -14.82 22.87 -8.43
CA ALA A 109 -14.38 23.92 -7.52
C ALA A 109 -13.76 23.29 -6.27
N VAL A 110 -13.15 24.08 -5.38
CA VAL A 110 -12.63 23.56 -4.10
C VAL A 110 -13.75 22.93 -3.28
N SER A 111 -14.92 23.56 -3.21
CA SER A 111 -16.13 22.92 -2.65
C SER A 111 -16.71 21.93 -3.66
N ALA A 112 -16.96 20.70 -3.23
CA ALA A 112 -17.42 19.61 -4.08
C ALA A 112 -18.51 18.75 -3.44
N GLN A 113 -19.29 19.30 -2.51
CA GLN A 113 -20.28 18.55 -1.72
C GLN A 113 -21.45 18.01 -2.55
N HIS A 114 -21.74 18.62 -3.70
CA HIS A 114 -22.82 18.19 -4.60
C HIS A 114 -22.34 17.28 -5.74
N THR A 115 -21.10 16.80 -5.70
CA THR A 115 -20.63 15.79 -6.66
C THR A 115 -21.21 14.43 -6.34
N LYS A 116 -21.48 13.63 -7.36
CA LYS A 116 -21.72 12.19 -7.20
C LYS A 116 -20.45 11.49 -6.76
N ILE A 117 -20.60 10.46 -5.94
CA ILE A 117 -19.50 9.58 -5.59
C ILE A 117 -19.55 8.37 -6.49
N HIS A 118 -18.48 8.19 -7.24
CA HIS A 118 -18.26 7.01 -8.07
C HIS A 118 -17.46 5.96 -7.29
N THR A 119 -17.73 4.70 -7.58
CA THR A 119 -17.03 3.57 -6.95
C THR A 119 -16.70 2.55 -8.03
N ALA A 120 -15.48 2.04 -8.03
CA ALA A 120 -15.07 0.98 -8.92
C ALA A 120 -14.22 -0.07 -8.21
N ILE A 121 -14.26 -1.30 -8.73
CA ILE A 121 -13.42 -2.40 -8.31
C ILE A 121 -12.82 -3.05 -9.55
N ALA A 122 -11.50 -3.10 -9.62
CA ALA A 122 -10.76 -3.77 -10.68
C ALA A 122 -9.92 -4.91 -10.09
N VAL A 123 -9.82 -6.02 -10.80
CA VAL A 123 -8.99 -7.16 -10.42
C VAL A 123 -8.11 -7.56 -11.60
N TRP A 124 -6.86 -7.91 -11.34
CA TRP A 124 -5.95 -8.38 -12.38
C TRP A 124 -4.95 -9.38 -11.82
N GLU A 125 -4.43 -10.21 -12.67
CA GLU A 125 -3.43 -11.19 -12.29
C GLU A 125 -2.21 -10.51 -11.66
N TRP A 126 -1.79 -11.03 -10.50
CA TRP A 126 -0.62 -10.56 -9.80
C TRP A 126 0.22 -11.75 -9.34
N PRO A 127 1.11 -12.22 -10.18
CA PRO A 127 1.98 -13.34 -9.83
C PRO A 127 2.93 -12.95 -8.69
N SER A 128 3.40 -13.95 -7.96
CA SER A 128 4.49 -13.76 -7.01
C SER A 128 5.79 -13.62 -7.81
N TYR A 129 6.36 -12.40 -7.88
CA TYR A 129 7.44 -12.06 -8.82
C TYR A 129 8.82 -12.53 -8.40
N PHE A 130 9.02 -12.93 -7.15
CA PHE A 130 10.37 -13.25 -6.68
C PHE A 130 10.38 -14.60 -5.98
N ASP A 131 11.32 -15.44 -6.40
CA ASP A 131 11.69 -16.58 -5.59
C ASP A 131 12.32 -16.09 -4.25
N PRO A 132 12.24 -16.89 -3.18
CA PRO A 132 12.74 -16.50 -1.86
C PRO A 132 14.23 -16.12 -1.83
N GLU A 133 15.07 -16.77 -2.65
CA GLU A 133 16.51 -16.47 -2.69
C GLU A 133 16.78 -15.09 -3.31
N THR A 134 16.03 -14.73 -4.35
CA THR A 134 16.11 -13.40 -4.97
C THR A 134 15.61 -12.33 -4.01
N LYS A 135 14.50 -12.56 -3.28
CA LYS A 135 14.03 -11.63 -2.24
C LYS A 135 15.07 -11.42 -1.15
N MET A 136 15.81 -12.46 -0.75
CA MET A 136 16.83 -12.38 0.30
C MET A 136 18.10 -11.63 -0.09
N LYS A 137 18.27 -11.20 -1.34
CA LYS A 137 19.31 -10.23 -1.71
C LYS A 137 19.05 -8.85 -1.12
N GLY A 138 17.79 -8.55 -0.82
CA GLY A 138 17.32 -7.27 -0.31
C GLY A 138 17.33 -6.17 -1.39
N ILE A 139 16.39 -5.25 -1.26
CA ILE A 139 16.30 -4.06 -2.11
C ILE A 139 17.16 -2.92 -1.57
N LYS A 140 17.41 -1.91 -2.41
CA LYS A 140 18.17 -0.71 -2.06
C LYS A 140 17.24 0.49 -1.98
N LEU A 141 17.28 1.20 -0.87
CA LEU A 141 16.53 2.43 -0.65
C LEU A 141 17.45 3.64 -0.66
N ASP A 142 17.04 4.70 -1.36
CA ASP A 142 17.60 6.05 -1.17
C ASP A 142 16.97 6.71 0.07
N ILE A 143 17.39 7.90 0.46
CA ILE A 143 16.71 8.74 1.43
C ILE A 143 16.05 9.89 0.67
N SER A 144 14.71 10.00 0.80
CA SER A 144 13.93 10.99 0.07
C SER A 144 14.17 12.42 0.55
N ASN A 145 14.22 13.35 -0.39
CA ASN A 145 14.11 14.80 -0.12
C ASN A 145 12.68 15.21 0.25
N TRP A 146 11.67 14.46 -0.25
CA TRP A 146 10.27 14.67 0.08
C TRP A 146 9.94 14.14 1.46
N ARG A 147 9.16 14.90 2.23
CA ARG A 147 8.80 14.56 3.61
C ARG A 147 7.34 14.16 3.71
N ARG A 148 7.02 13.23 4.62
CA ARG A 148 5.64 12.93 4.98
C ARG A 148 5.07 14.10 5.78
N PRO A 149 3.89 14.64 5.41
CA PRO A 149 3.28 15.76 6.12
C PRO A 149 2.76 15.35 7.50
N PRO A 150 2.67 16.26 8.45
CA PRO A 150 1.99 16.01 9.71
C PRO A 150 0.47 15.92 9.53
N ALA A 151 -0.23 15.28 10.46
CA ALA A 151 -1.67 15.02 10.38
C ALA A 151 -2.56 16.28 10.33
N ASN A 152 -2.05 17.43 10.74
CA ASN A 152 -2.74 18.72 10.62
C ASN A 152 -2.50 19.44 9.27
N CYS A 153 -1.65 18.90 8.41
CA CYS A 153 -1.38 19.44 7.06
C CYS A 153 -1.99 18.59 5.94
N ALA A 154 -2.25 17.30 6.21
CA ALA A 154 -2.83 16.39 5.22
C ALA A 154 -3.52 15.22 5.93
N PRO A 155 -4.52 14.56 5.29
CA PRO A 155 -5.26 13.44 5.86
C PRO A 155 -4.44 12.12 5.85
N VAL A 156 -3.32 12.08 6.55
CA VAL A 156 -2.29 11.03 6.50
C VAL A 156 -2.78 9.64 6.91
N HIS A 157 -3.90 9.56 7.63
CA HIS A 157 -4.53 8.29 8.03
C HIS A 157 -5.57 7.79 7.03
N ALA A 158 -5.82 8.53 5.93
CA ALA A 158 -6.62 8.06 4.79
C ALA A 158 -5.70 7.50 3.70
N LYS A 159 -6.14 6.42 3.05
CA LYS A 159 -5.48 5.95 1.82
C LYS A 159 -5.97 6.77 0.63
N ALA A 160 -5.55 8.03 0.60
CA ALA A 160 -5.98 9.07 -0.33
C ALA A 160 -4.94 9.29 -1.45
N ALA A 161 -5.42 9.42 -2.69
CA ALA A 161 -4.56 9.56 -3.88
C ALA A 161 -3.60 10.75 -3.79
N GLY A 162 -4.04 11.88 -3.24
CA GLY A 162 -3.22 13.09 -3.12
C GLY A 162 -1.94 12.91 -2.29
N LEU A 163 -1.90 11.93 -1.40
CA LEU A 163 -0.70 11.62 -0.59
C LEU A 163 0.36 10.83 -1.37
N TYR A 164 0.01 10.27 -2.54
CA TYR A 164 0.92 9.46 -3.35
C TYR A 164 1.73 10.27 -4.36
N MET A 165 1.40 11.54 -4.58
CA MET A 165 2.17 12.41 -5.48
C MET A 165 3.64 12.52 -5.01
N ILE A 166 3.86 12.82 -3.72
CA ILE A 166 5.22 12.90 -3.15
C ILE A 166 5.93 11.56 -3.18
N CYS A 167 5.19 10.44 -3.02
CA CYS A 167 5.75 9.09 -3.12
C CYS A 167 6.24 8.80 -4.54
N THR A 168 5.44 9.18 -5.57
CA THR A 168 5.83 9.02 -6.97
C THR A 168 7.08 9.83 -7.30
N LEU A 169 7.14 11.10 -6.88
CA LEU A 169 8.30 11.96 -7.11
C LEU A 169 9.55 11.40 -6.43
N ALA A 170 9.41 10.99 -5.16
CA ALA A 170 10.50 10.41 -4.39
C ALA A 170 11.04 9.11 -5.02
N LYS A 171 10.14 8.23 -5.49
CA LYS A 171 10.53 6.99 -6.16
C LYS A 171 11.23 7.24 -7.48
N HIS A 172 10.74 8.16 -8.30
CA HIS A 172 11.41 8.54 -9.56
C HIS A 172 12.83 9.11 -9.32
N GLU A 173 13.04 9.88 -8.25
CA GLU A 173 14.37 10.37 -7.89
C GLU A 173 15.30 9.21 -7.49
N ALA A 174 14.82 8.26 -6.70
CA ALA A 174 15.57 7.09 -6.28
C ALA A 174 15.95 6.20 -7.48
N GLU A 175 15.00 5.90 -8.37
CA GLU A 175 15.22 5.09 -9.57
C GLU A 175 16.27 5.71 -10.50
N LYS A 176 16.30 7.03 -10.68
CA LYS A 176 17.35 7.74 -11.44
C LYS A 176 18.74 7.58 -10.85
N LYS A 177 18.84 7.32 -9.54
CA LYS A 177 20.10 7.07 -8.83
C LYS A 177 20.46 5.58 -8.74
N GLY A 178 19.62 4.67 -9.29
CA GLY A 178 19.83 3.23 -9.28
C GLY A 178 19.40 2.53 -7.98
N PHE A 179 18.49 3.14 -7.22
CA PHE A 179 17.83 2.52 -6.08
C PHE A 179 16.48 1.95 -6.49
N ASP A 180 15.99 0.96 -5.74
CA ASP A 180 14.71 0.29 -6.01
C ASP A 180 13.51 1.06 -5.45
N ASP A 181 13.69 1.78 -4.33
CA ASP A 181 12.70 2.62 -3.67
C ASP A 181 13.42 3.67 -2.80
N THR A 182 12.69 4.36 -1.93
CA THR A 182 13.27 5.37 -1.04
C THR A 182 12.62 5.33 0.35
N LEU A 183 13.45 5.55 1.37
CA LEU A 183 13.01 5.83 2.74
C LEU A 183 12.53 7.28 2.80
N MET A 184 11.29 7.47 3.24
CA MET A 184 10.71 8.79 3.49
C MET A 184 10.81 9.11 4.97
N LEU A 185 11.16 10.35 5.27
CA LEU A 185 11.14 10.86 6.65
C LEU A 185 9.89 11.72 6.86
N SER A 186 9.47 11.83 8.10
CA SER A 186 8.45 12.79 8.53
C SER A 186 8.95 14.23 8.38
N HIS A 187 8.05 15.20 8.54
CA HIS A 187 8.36 16.63 8.43
C HIS A 187 9.44 17.09 9.45
N ASP A 188 9.54 16.42 10.59
CA ASP A 188 10.50 16.65 11.67
C ASP A 188 11.79 15.81 11.58
N GLY A 189 11.95 15.05 10.48
CA GLY A 189 13.18 14.33 10.17
C GLY A 189 13.26 12.91 10.72
N LEU A 190 12.23 12.42 11.41
CA LEU A 190 12.18 11.05 11.91
C LEU A 190 11.89 10.06 10.75
N ILE A 191 12.34 8.83 10.89
CA ILE A 191 12.02 7.78 9.94
C ILE A 191 10.51 7.51 9.93
N ALA A 192 9.90 7.47 8.75
CA ALA A 192 8.48 7.22 8.58
C ALA A 192 8.22 5.86 7.91
N GLU A 193 8.34 5.77 6.60
CA GLU A 193 8.05 4.59 5.81
C GLU A 193 8.76 4.67 4.44
N ALA A 194 8.64 3.64 3.59
CA ALA A 194 9.00 3.76 2.17
C ALA A 194 7.84 4.38 1.37
N THR A 195 7.94 4.48 0.04
CA THR A 195 6.92 5.17 -0.77
C THR A 195 5.53 4.50 -0.74
N GLY A 196 5.46 3.21 -0.50
CA GLY A 196 4.20 2.47 -0.47
C GLY A 196 4.18 1.30 0.52
N ALA A 197 5.12 1.27 1.49
CA ALA A 197 5.29 0.19 2.44
C ALA A 197 5.84 0.70 3.78
N ASN A 198 5.39 0.11 4.88
CA ASN A 198 5.95 0.41 6.20
C ASN A 198 7.29 -0.30 6.39
N ILE A 199 8.08 0.12 7.38
CA ILE A 199 9.44 -0.37 7.60
C ILE A 199 9.65 -0.92 9.02
N PHE A 200 10.45 -1.96 9.12
CA PHE A 200 10.87 -2.59 10.37
C PHE A 200 12.40 -2.72 10.42
N PHE A 201 12.94 -2.59 11.60
CA PHE A 201 14.37 -2.70 11.88
C PHE A 201 14.63 -3.67 13.02
N ARG A 202 15.56 -4.59 12.85
CA ARG A 202 16.18 -5.30 13.96
C ARG A 202 17.41 -4.52 14.37
N MET A 203 17.47 -4.07 15.61
CA MET A 203 18.60 -3.32 16.14
C MET A 203 19.68 -4.26 16.70
N SER A 204 20.85 -3.72 16.94
CA SER A 204 22.01 -4.46 17.48
C SER A 204 21.79 -5.03 18.89
N ASP A 205 20.81 -4.50 19.63
CA ASP A 205 20.36 -5.03 20.92
C ASP A 205 19.45 -6.28 20.78
N GLY A 206 19.11 -6.66 19.54
CA GLY A 206 18.25 -7.81 19.22
C GLY A 206 16.75 -7.50 19.13
N ASN A 207 16.31 -6.30 19.55
CA ASN A 207 14.92 -5.89 19.50
C ASN A 207 14.47 -5.50 18.09
N ILE A 208 13.15 -5.61 17.84
CA ILE A 208 12.54 -5.23 16.57
C ILE A 208 11.80 -3.91 16.77
N HIS A 209 12.09 -2.93 15.93
CA HIS A 209 11.50 -1.61 16.00
C HIS A 209 10.78 -1.24 14.72
N THR A 210 9.70 -0.46 14.84
CA THR A 210 8.99 0.13 13.70
C THR A 210 8.50 1.53 14.06
N PRO A 211 8.51 2.49 13.12
CA PRO A 211 8.05 3.83 13.39
C PRO A 211 6.57 3.89 13.80
N LEU A 212 6.22 4.82 14.70
CA LEU A 212 4.84 5.14 15.03
C LEU A 212 4.13 5.76 13.81
N PRO A 213 2.91 5.32 13.45
CA PRO A 213 2.20 5.80 12.27
C PRO A 213 1.55 7.18 12.49
N LYS A 214 2.35 8.19 12.85
CA LYS A 214 1.90 9.58 13.11
C LYS A 214 1.68 10.38 11.82
N THR A 215 2.50 10.13 10.78
CA THR A 215 2.55 10.91 9.53
C THR A 215 2.29 10.04 8.29
N PHE A 216 1.88 8.81 8.49
CA PHE A 216 1.66 7.83 7.43
C PHE A 216 0.57 6.82 7.81
N LEU A 217 0.21 5.98 6.86
CA LEU A 217 -0.85 5.00 7.03
C LEU A 217 -0.36 3.80 7.87
N ASN A 218 -1.11 3.43 8.92
CA ASN A 218 -0.89 2.18 9.61
C ASN A 218 -1.31 1.00 8.72
N GLY A 219 -0.33 0.31 8.15
CA GLY A 219 -0.56 -0.74 7.16
C GLY A 219 -1.19 -2.00 7.75
N ILE A 220 -2.15 -2.61 7.03
CA ILE A 220 -2.75 -3.89 7.41
C ILE A 220 -1.68 -4.99 7.43
N THR A 221 -0.75 -4.99 6.48
CA THR A 221 0.40 -5.90 6.52
C THR A 221 1.30 -5.61 7.72
N ARG A 222 1.54 -4.33 8.05
CA ARG A 222 2.32 -3.94 9.24
C ARG A 222 1.73 -4.53 10.51
N THR A 223 0.43 -4.33 10.75
CA THR A 223 -0.25 -4.89 11.95
C THR A 223 -0.21 -6.42 11.95
N THR A 224 -0.38 -7.06 10.79
CA THR A 224 -0.26 -8.52 10.64
C THR A 224 1.13 -9.02 11.03
N ILE A 225 2.19 -8.32 10.62
CA ILE A 225 3.57 -8.69 10.97
C ILE A 225 3.83 -8.50 12.48
N ILE A 226 3.31 -7.44 13.07
CA ILE A 226 3.39 -7.25 14.54
C ILE A 226 2.74 -8.43 15.26
N ASP A 227 1.56 -8.86 14.83
CA ASP A 227 0.85 -10.00 15.42
C ASP A 227 1.63 -11.31 15.23
N LEU A 228 2.20 -11.54 14.03
CA LEU A 228 3.04 -12.71 13.76
C LEU A 228 4.31 -12.75 14.64
N LEU A 229 4.95 -11.61 14.84
CA LEU A 229 6.13 -11.49 15.69
C LEU A 229 5.77 -11.76 17.16
N LYS A 230 4.67 -11.19 17.65
CA LYS A 230 4.15 -11.43 18.99
C LYS A 230 3.81 -12.92 19.22
N ALA A 231 3.22 -13.59 18.23
CA ALA A 231 2.91 -15.01 18.31
C ALA A 231 4.16 -15.91 18.37
N LYS A 232 5.33 -15.36 18.09
CA LYS A 232 6.66 -16.00 18.18
C LYS A 232 7.47 -15.54 19.40
N ASP A 233 6.82 -14.87 20.36
CA ASP A 233 7.46 -14.26 21.54
C ASP A 233 8.55 -13.24 21.18
N LEU A 234 8.43 -12.59 20.00
CA LEU A 234 9.29 -11.48 19.58
C LEU A 234 8.58 -10.17 19.82
N GLU A 235 9.13 -9.35 20.71
CA GLU A 235 8.57 -8.03 20.99
C GLU A 235 8.86 -7.05 19.85
N VAL A 236 7.84 -6.25 19.48
CA VAL A 236 7.98 -5.14 18.54
C VAL A 236 7.77 -3.83 19.28
N ILE A 237 8.79 -2.98 19.25
CA ILE A 237 8.77 -1.66 19.87
C ILE A 237 8.35 -0.62 18.83
N GLU A 238 7.15 -0.09 18.99
CA GLU A 238 6.63 1.00 18.18
C GLU A 238 7.09 2.34 18.78
N ARG A 239 7.96 3.08 18.09
CA ARG A 239 8.52 4.34 18.58
C ARG A 239 8.96 5.28 17.46
N ASP A 240 9.29 6.50 17.82
CA ASP A 240 10.01 7.40 16.94
C ASP A 240 11.45 6.90 16.77
N ILE A 241 11.96 6.96 15.53
CA ILE A 241 13.30 6.46 15.15
C ILE A 241 14.03 7.57 14.40
N GLU A 242 15.22 7.92 14.86
CA GLU A 242 16.06 8.91 14.22
C GLU A 242 16.88 8.30 13.09
N LEU A 243 17.23 9.12 12.10
CA LEU A 243 17.95 8.64 10.91
C LEU A 243 19.34 8.08 11.25
N ASP A 244 20.03 8.67 12.23
CA ASP A 244 21.37 8.25 12.64
C ASP A 244 21.38 6.88 13.37
N GLU A 245 20.23 6.39 13.82
CA GLU A 245 20.07 5.06 14.40
C GLU A 245 20.25 3.93 13.38
N LEU A 246 20.18 4.23 12.07
CA LEU A 246 20.44 3.24 11.02
C LEU A 246 21.81 2.56 11.16
N LYS A 247 22.78 3.20 11.79
CA LYS A 247 24.10 2.60 12.12
C LYS A 247 24.02 1.41 13.07
N ASN A 248 22.91 1.29 13.83
CA ASN A 248 22.68 0.21 14.80
C ASN A 248 21.78 -0.90 14.25
N VAL A 249 21.33 -0.79 13.00
CA VAL A 249 20.43 -1.77 12.37
C VAL A 249 21.21 -2.97 11.88
N THR A 250 20.74 -4.16 12.19
CA THR A 250 21.31 -5.43 11.74
C THR A 250 20.52 -6.09 10.61
N GLU A 251 19.18 -6.00 10.68
CA GLU A 251 18.27 -6.45 9.61
C GLU A 251 17.18 -5.39 9.39
N CYS A 252 16.73 -5.26 8.14
CA CYS A 252 15.69 -4.31 7.77
C CYS A 252 14.76 -4.94 6.73
N PHE A 253 13.46 -4.69 6.85
CA PHE A 253 12.48 -5.14 5.86
C PHE A 253 11.29 -4.19 5.76
N LEU A 254 10.67 -4.17 4.59
CA LEU A 254 9.43 -3.46 4.30
C LEU A 254 8.22 -4.39 4.41
N THR A 255 7.05 -3.81 4.69
CA THR A 255 5.78 -4.54 4.72
C THR A 255 4.69 -3.76 4.00
N GLY A 256 3.97 -4.44 3.11
CA GLY A 256 2.86 -3.84 2.36
C GLY A 256 2.12 -4.89 1.54
N THR A 257 0.91 -4.60 1.10
CA THR A 257 0.11 -5.58 0.35
C THR A 257 0.79 -6.04 -0.94
N ALA A 258 1.32 -5.11 -1.74
CA ALA A 258 2.05 -5.43 -2.97
C ALA A 258 3.47 -5.93 -2.68
N ALA A 259 4.13 -5.35 -1.68
CA ALA A 259 5.49 -5.70 -1.27
C ALA A 259 5.54 -7.01 -0.47
N GLU A 260 4.42 -7.42 0.14
CA GLU A 260 4.38 -8.49 1.15
C GLU A 260 5.40 -8.19 2.27
N VAL A 261 6.35 -9.08 2.50
CA VAL A 261 7.57 -8.81 3.26
C VAL A 261 8.73 -8.71 2.26
N THR A 262 9.41 -7.57 2.26
CA THR A 262 10.53 -7.32 1.34
C THR A 262 11.77 -6.93 2.13
N PRO A 263 12.80 -7.80 2.22
CA PRO A 263 14.05 -7.48 2.87
C PRO A 263 14.74 -6.28 2.22
N VAL A 264 15.41 -5.46 3.04
CA VAL A 264 16.21 -4.31 2.60
C VAL A 264 17.68 -4.62 2.84
N GLY A 265 18.48 -4.53 1.78
CA GLY A 265 19.93 -4.76 1.85
C GLY A 265 20.75 -3.46 2.02
N ARG A 266 20.14 -2.30 1.71
CA ARG A 266 20.84 -1.01 1.78
C ARG A 266 19.85 0.15 1.94
N ILE A 267 20.22 1.14 2.76
CA ILE A 267 19.57 2.46 2.80
C ILE A 267 20.69 3.50 2.68
N ALA A 268 20.72 4.25 1.59
CA ALA A 268 21.77 5.19 1.24
C ALA A 268 23.17 4.56 1.39
N GLU A 269 23.99 5.04 2.34
CA GLU A 269 25.32 4.48 2.68
C GLU A 269 25.28 3.31 3.66
N PHE A 270 24.15 3.05 4.33
CA PHE A 270 24.03 1.99 5.33
C PHE A 270 23.71 0.66 4.66
N GLU A 271 24.57 -0.33 4.88
CA GLU A 271 24.39 -1.69 4.35
C GLU A 271 23.89 -2.63 5.43
N PHE A 272 22.90 -3.45 5.09
CA PHE A 272 22.32 -4.46 5.94
C PHE A 272 22.40 -5.82 5.25
N LYS A 273 22.47 -6.88 6.05
CA LYS A 273 22.42 -8.22 5.50
C LYS A 273 21.10 -8.86 5.91
N PRO A 274 20.14 -9.07 4.98
CA PRO A 274 18.95 -9.83 5.29
C PRO A 274 19.31 -11.18 5.91
N GLY A 275 18.84 -11.40 7.12
CA GLY A 275 19.23 -12.54 7.94
C GLY A 275 18.08 -13.48 8.28
N ASN A 276 18.21 -14.15 9.41
CA ASN A 276 17.25 -15.16 9.84
C ASN A 276 15.85 -14.58 10.13
N LEU A 277 15.79 -13.37 10.72
CA LEU A 277 14.51 -12.72 10.98
C LEU A 277 13.74 -12.44 9.68
N CYS A 278 14.40 -11.82 8.70
CA CYS A 278 13.79 -11.57 7.40
C CYS A 278 13.29 -12.84 6.73
N LYS A 279 14.09 -13.90 6.74
CA LYS A 279 13.73 -15.21 6.18
C LYS A 279 12.53 -15.83 6.88
N GLU A 280 12.53 -15.81 8.20
CA GLU A 280 11.47 -16.41 9.03
C GLU A 280 10.15 -15.68 8.83
N ILE A 281 10.14 -14.34 8.88
CA ILE A 281 8.94 -13.54 8.73
C ILE A 281 8.38 -13.62 7.30
N LEU A 282 9.25 -13.65 6.29
CA LEU A 282 8.85 -13.87 4.91
C LEU A 282 8.15 -15.22 4.73
N GLY A 283 8.69 -16.30 5.32
CA GLY A 283 8.10 -17.63 5.30
C GLY A 283 6.74 -17.67 6.01
N SER A 284 6.69 -17.21 7.26
CA SER A 284 5.47 -17.20 8.08
C SER A 284 4.35 -16.35 7.46
N TYR A 285 4.68 -15.21 6.88
CA TYR A 285 3.69 -14.39 6.16
C TYR A 285 3.18 -15.11 4.90
N SER A 286 4.08 -15.72 4.13
CA SER A 286 3.72 -16.48 2.93
C SER A 286 2.80 -17.67 3.22
N GLU A 287 2.98 -18.36 4.34
CA GLU A 287 2.10 -19.43 4.81
C GLU A 287 0.75 -18.87 5.24
N LEU A 288 0.74 -17.82 6.07
CA LEU A 288 -0.48 -17.20 6.59
C LEU A 288 -1.43 -16.73 5.48
N VAL A 289 -0.92 -16.07 4.44
CA VAL A 289 -1.77 -15.53 3.37
C VAL A 289 -2.32 -16.60 2.43
N ARG A 290 -1.83 -17.84 2.51
CA ARG A 290 -2.27 -18.99 1.69
C ARG A 290 -3.05 -20.03 2.47
N ALA A 291 -3.16 -19.89 3.79
CA ALA A 291 -4.02 -20.71 4.64
C ALA A 291 -5.52 -20.33 4.43
#